data_aae64c3f47679d6385b8bd91084e156a
#
_entry.id   aae64c3f47679d6385b8bd91084e156a
#
_cell.length_a   1.000
_cell.length_b   1.000
_cell.length_c   1.000
_cell.angle_alpha   90.00
_cell.angle_beta   90.00
_cell.angle_gamma   90.00
#
_symmetry.space_group_name_H-M   'P 1'
#
loop_
_entity.id
_entity.type
_entity.pdbx_description
1 polymer ?
#
loop_
_entity_poly.entity_id
_entity_poly.type
_entity_poly.pdbx_seq_one_letter_code
_entity_poly.pdbx_strand_id
1 'polypeptide(L)'
;MARPKRSNRSEKKRENARAIYRILTKTYPNVRCELNFKNPLQLLVATVLSAQCTDKRVNQVTPELFRKYKSAKDFASAKPKELEEIIRSTGFFRSKAKNIKGLGERITVEYGGKVPNSLEELITLPGVGRKTANVVLGHAFGIPGITVDTHFGRLSRRFGWSKEMDPVKVEFEVAELIPEKEWTNLSQRMIWHGRRICHSQRPACGACPISELCPSYGIGEMDKVKALKRVKSDEDFR
;
A
#
# COMPACT_ATOMS: atom_id res chain seq x y z
N MET A 1 6.51 -36.60 12.86
CA MET A 1 7.62 -36.02 12.07
C MET A 1 8.09 -34.73 12.74
N ALA A 2 9.32 -34.67 13.23
CA ALA A 2 9.89 -33.50 13.89
C ALA A 2 10.15 -32.37 12.86
N ARG A 3 9.69 -31.13 13.13
CA ARG A 3 10.01 -29.96 12.33
C ARG A 3 11.52 -29.74 12.28
N PRO A 4 12.14 -29.51 11.11
CA PRO A 4 13.56 -29.23 11.04
C PRO A 4 13.90 -27.99 11.88
N LYS A 5 14.96 -28.07 12.69
CA LYS A 5 15.47 -26.93 13.47
C LYS A 5 15.82 -25.79 12.52
N ARG A 6 15.05 -24.67 12.58
CA ARG A 6 15.35 -23.44 11.84
C ARG A 6 16.73 -22.95 12.24
N SER A 7 17.54 -22.46 11.27
CA SER A 7 18.86 -21.95 11.59
C SER A 7 18.73 -20.75 12.56
N ASN A 8 19.62 -20.64 13.51
CA ASN A 8 19.68 -19.54 14.53
C ASN A 8 19.61 -18.14 13.88
N ARG A 9 20.12 -18.01 12.64
CA ARG A 9 20.07 -16.76 11.85
C ARG A 9 18.65 -16.39 11.39
N SER A 10 17.83 -17.36 11.00
CA SER A 10 16.44 -17.13 10.58
C SER A 10 15.57 -16.71 11.77
N GLU A 11 15.82 -17.28 12.93
CA GLU A 11 15.08 -16.94 14.15
C GLU A 11 15.40 -15.55 14.66
N LYS A 12 16.69 -15.17 14.70
CA LYS A 12 17.11 -13.79 15.03
C LYS A 12 16.52 -12.75 14.08
N LYS A 13 16.46 -13.04 12.78
CA LYS A 13 15.84 -12.15 11.77
C LYS A 13 14.36 -11.95 12.08
N ARG A 14 13.64 -13.01 12.43
CA ARG A 14 12.22 -12.95 12.78
C ARG A 14 11.97 -12.18 14.08
N GLU A 15 12.79 -12.40 15.10
CA GLU A 15 12.72 -11.67 16.36
C GLU A 15 12.94 -10.17 16.16
N ASN A 16 13.99 -9.78 15.42
CA ASN A 16 14.25 -8.40 15.08
C ASN A 16 13.08 -7.78 14.30
N ALA A 17 12.54 -8.48 13.29
CA ALA A 17 11.40 -8.00 12.50
C ALA A 17 10.17 -7.75 13.38
N ARG A 18 9.87 -8.65 14.30
CA ARG A 18 8.76 -8.49 15.27
C ARG A 18 9.01 -7.36 16.26
N ALA A 19 10.26 -7.15 16.69
CA ALA A 19 10.62 -6.04 17.55
C ALA A 19 10.44 -4.70 16.86
N ILE A 20 10.94 -4.56 15.61
CA ILE A 20 10.71 -3.38 14.76
C ILE A 20 9.21 -3.14 14.55
N TYR A 21 8.44 -4.18 14.24
CA TYR A 21 7.01 -4.06 14.03
C TYR A 21 6.27 -3.56 15.29
N ARG A 22 6.65 -4.02 16.48
CA ARG A 22 6.08 -3.51 17.74
C ARG A 22 6.34 -2.02 17.92
N ILE A 23 7.55 -1.54 17.59
CA ILE A 23 7.87 -0.11 17.66
C ILE A 23 7.04 0.67 16.63
N LEU A 24 6.95 0.19 15.39
CA LEU A 24 6.11 0.80 14.35
C LEU A 24 4.63 0.86 14.78
N THR A 25 4.14 -0.16 15.49
CA THR A 25 2.76 -0.18 16.02
C THR A 25 2.54 0.91 17.06
N LYS A 26 3.50 1.13 17.94
CA LYS A 26 3.46 2.22 18.94
C LYS A 26 3.60 3.60 18.29
N THR A 27 4.44 3.72 17.27
CA THR A 27 4.68 4.99 16.56
C THR A 27 3.49 5.40 15.70
N TYR A 28 2.82 4.42 15.08
CA TYR A 28 1.70 4.62 14.16
C TYR A 28 0.48 3.76 14.60
N PRO A 29 -0.16 4.09 15.73
CA PRO A 29 -1.25 3.25 16.27
C PRO A 29 -2.49 3.24 15.34
N ASN A 30 -2.81 4.36 14.73
CA ASN A 30 -4.06 4.59 13.98
C ASN A 30 -3.83 4.60 12.46
N VAL A 31 -3.08 3.62 11.94
CA VAL A 31 -2.89 3.51 10.49
C VAL A 31 -4.19 3.16 9.79
N ARG A 32 -4.41 3.82 8.65
CA ARG A 32 -5.60 3.58 7.81
C ARG A 32 -5.24 3.80 6.34
N CYS A 33 -6.08 3.32 5.46
CA CYS A 33 -6.03 3.68 4.05
C CYS A 33 -6.24 5.20 3.91
N GLU A 34 -5.39 5.86 3.13
CA GLU A 34 -5.48 7.31 2.90
C GLU A 34 -6.48 7.67 1.80
N LEU A 35 -6.89 6.68 0.99
CA LEU A 35 -7.97 6.84 0.01
C LEU A 35 -9.34 6.82 0.69
N ASN A 36 -10.22 7.74 0.29
CA ASN A 36 -11.59 7.81 0.79
C ASN A 36 -12.50 6.85 0.00
N PHE A 37 -13.20 5.97 0.70
CA PHE A 37 -14.13 5.01 0.10
C PHE A 37 -15.24 4.61 1.08
N LYS A 38 -16.36 4.12 0.55
CA LYS A 38 -17.51 3.61 1.32
C LYS A 38 -17.76 2.13 1.07
N ASN A 39 -17.21 1.55 0.00
CA ASN A 39 -17.41 0.16 -0.38
C ASN A 39 -16.21 -0.36 -1.22
N PRO A 40 -16.12 -1.69 -1.47
CA PRO A 40 -15.01 -2.29 -2.21
C PRO A 40 -14.82 -1.73 -3.63
N LEU A 41 -15.90 -1.42 -4.35
CA LEU A 41 -15.84 -0.86 -5.70
C LEU A 41 -15.17 0.53 -5.70
N GLN A 42 -15.55 1.38 -4.75
CA GLN A 42 -14.95 2.70 -4.61
C GLN A 42 -13.47 2.62 -4.28
N LEU A 43 -13.07 1.71 -3.36
CA LEU A 43 -11.65 1.51 -3.05
C LEU A 43 -10.88 1.01 -4.27
N LEU A 44 -11.42 0.04 -4.99
CA LEU A 44 -10.80 -0.52 -6.19
C LEU A 44 -10.55 0.57 -7.24
N VAL A 45 -11.59 1.36 -7.58
CA VAL A 45 -11.49 2.47 -8.53
C VAL A 45 -10.51 3.54 -8.03
N ALA A 46 -10.60 3.94 -6.76
CA ALA A 46 -9.68 4.93 -6.19
C ALA A 46 -8.22 4.44 -6.23
N THR A 47 -7.98 3.15 -5.98
CA THR A 47 -6.63 2.57 -6.04
C THR A 47 -6.10 2.52 -7.48
N VAL A 48 -6.94 2.25 -8.48
CA VAL A 48 -6.56 2.36 -9.91
C VAL A 48 -6.19 3.81 -10.25
N LEU A 49 -6.95 4.79 -9.74
CA LEU A 49 -6.66 6.20 -9.94
C LEU A 49 -5.37 6.66 -9.26
N SER A 50 -4.97 6.04 -8.14
CA SER A 50 -3.76 6.41 -7.38
C SER A 50 -2.45 5.99 -8.07
N ALA A 51 -2.51 5.21 -9.14
CA ALA A 51 -1.32 4.89 -9.93
C ALA A 51 -0.63 6.18 -10.46
N GLN A 52 0.59 6.46 -9.99
CA GLN A 52 1.36 7.68 -10.28
C GLN A 52 0.58 8.98 -9.99
N CYS A 53 -0.27 8.96 -8.99
CA CYS A 53 -1.03 10.11 -8.51
C CYS A 53 -1.07 10.11 -6.98
N THR A 54 -1.13 11.29 -6.36
CA THR A 54 -1.21 11.40 -4.90
C THR A 54 -2.61 11.03 -4.41
N ASP A 55 -2.69 10.41 -3.23
CA ASP A 55 -3.96 10.05 -2.59
C ASP A 55 -4.83 11.31 -2.37
N LYS A 56 -4.22 12.44 -2.02
CA LYS A 56 -4.87 13.76 -1.92
C LYS A 56 -5.60 14.13 -3.22
N ARG A 57 -4.93 14.01 -4.37
CA ARG A 57 -5.55 14.34 -5.68
C ARG A 57 -6.68 13.38 -6.00
N VAL A 58 -6.50 12.08 -5.74
CA VAL A 58 -7.57 11.08 -5.93
C VAL A 58 -8.79 11.44 -5.08
N ASN A 59 -8.59 11.76 -3.80
CA ASN A 59 -9.66 12.13 -2.88
C ASN A 59 -10.40 13.43 -3.28
N GLN A 60 -9.78 14.31 -4.05
CA GLN A 60 -10.44 15.50 -4.62
C GLN A 60 -11.34 15.16 -5.80
N VAL A 61 -11.01 14.13 -6.57
CA VAL A 61 -11.73 13.73 -7.79
C VAL A 61 -12.86 12.73 -7.49
N THR A 62 -12.64 11.82 -6.58
CA THR A 62 -13.56 10.70 -6.31
C THR A 62 -14.95 11.09 -5.80
N PRO A 63 -15.18 12.20 -5.07
CA PRO A 63 -16.54 12.60 -4.68
C PRO A 63 -17.47 12.83 -5.86
N GLU A 64 -17.03 13.54 -6.89
CA GLU A 64 -17.80 13.75 -8.11
C GLU A 64 -17.98 12.44 -8.88
N LEU A 65 -16.90 11.68 -9.04
CA LEU A 65 -16.90 10.40 -9.75
C LEU A 65 -17.92 9.43 -9.14
N PHE A 66 -17.93 9.25 -7.81
CA PHE A 66 -18.81 8.31 -7.11
C PHE A 66 -20.23 8.83 -6.92
N ARG A 67 -20.46 10.13 -7.04
CA ARG A 67 -21.81 10.69 -7.15
C ARG A 67 -22.47 10.28 -8.45
N LYS A 68 -21.70 10.25 -9.55
CA LYS A 68 -22.17 9.93 -10.88
C LYS A 68 -22.23 8.43 -11.16
N TYR A 69 -21.21 7.68 -10.80
CA TYR A 69 -21.07 6.25 -11.05
C TYR A 69 -21.14 5.50 -9.71
N LYS A 70 -22.28 4.89 -9.41
CA LYS A 70 -22.56 4.26 -8.10
C LYS A 70 -22.34 2.75 -8.09
N SER A 71 -22.36 2.12 -9.27
CA SER A 71 -22.28 0.67 -9.46
C SER A 71 -21.26 0.29 -10.54
N ALA A 72 -20.87 -0.98 -10.59
CA ALA A 72 -20.03 -1.50 -11.66
C ALA A 72 -20.70 -1.32 -13.04
N LYS A 73 -22.02 -1.48 -13.10
CA LYS A 73 -22.80 -1.28 -14.32
C LYS A 73 -22.74 0.17 -14.81
N ASP A 74 -22.73 1.15 -13.90
CA ASP A 74 -22.60 2.57 -14.28
C ASP A 74 -21.23 2.83 -14.90
N PHE A 75 -20.16 2.29 -14.34
CA PHE A 75 -18.82 2.37 -14.92
C PHE A 75 -18.74 1.65 -16.27
N ALA A 76 -19.37 0.50 -16.43
CA ALA A 76 -19.44 -0.24 -17.69
C ALA A 76 -20.10 0.59 -18.81
N SER A 77 -21.16 1.31 -18.47
CA SER A 77 -21.91 2.16 -19.41
C SER A 77 -21.37 3.57 -19.54
N ALA A 78 -20.28 3.91 -18.83
CA ALA A 78 -19.71 5.26 -18.86
C ALA A 78 -19.28 5.69 -20.28
N LYS A 79 -19.62 6.90 -20.65
CA LYS A 79 -19.11 7.51 -21.88
C LYS A 79 -17.62 7.85 -21.66
N PRO A 80 -16.70 7.35 -22.52
CA PRO A 80 -15.26 7.52 -22.29
C PRO A 80 -14.82 8.98 -22.08
N LYS A 81 -15.26 9.89 -22.92
CA LYS A 81 -14.90 11.32 -22.84
C LYS A 81 -15.33 11.96 -21.51
N GLU A 82 -16.50 11.59 -21.01
CA GLU A 82 -17.06 12.10 -19.77
C GLU A 82 -16.31 11.58 -18.55
N LEU A 83 -15.97 10.29 -18.55
CA LEU A 83 -15.13 9.67 -17.52
C LEU A 83 -13.73 10.28 -17.51
N GLU A 84 -13.12 10.45 -18.68
CA GLU A 84 -11.81 11.08 -18.85
C GLU A 84 -11.78 12.52 -18.30
N GLU A 85 -12.82 13.30 -18.53
CA GLU A 85 -12.90 14.69 -18.05
C GLU A 85 -12.90 14.73 -16.51
N ILE A 86 -13.74 13.92 -15.87
CA ILE A 86 -13.81 13.87 -14.40
C ILE A 86 -12.48 13.49 -13.78
N ILE A 87 -11.77 12.50 -14.35
CA ILE A 87 -10.53 11.98 -13.75
C ILE A 87 -9.25 12.63 -14.33
N ARG A 88 -9.37 13.63 -15.21
CA ARG A 88 -8.27 14.24 -15.95
C ARG A 88 -7.08 14.65 -15.09
N SER A 89 -7.34 15.24 -13.93
CA SER A 89 -6.31 15.73 -13.03
C SER A 89 -5.51 14.62 -12.31
N THR A 90 -5.89 13.35 -12.47
CA THR A 90 -5.15 12.22 -11.87
C THR A 90 -3.96 11.75 -12.72
N GLY A 91 -3.74 12.31 -13.89
CA GLY A 91 -2.72 11.86 -14.85
C GLY A 91 -3.05 10.52 -15.51
N PHE A 92 -2.46 10.25 -16.68
CA PHE A 92 -2.72 9.00 -17.45
C PHE A 92 -4.22 8.69 -17.61
N PHE A 93 -5.05 9.73 -17.61
CA PHE A 93 -6.50 9.63 -17.47
C PHE A 93 -7.17 8.79 -18.57
N ARG A 94 -6.66 8.78 -19.80
CA ARG A 94 -7.21 7.95 -20.89
C ARG A 94 -7.07 6.45 -20.59
N SER A 95 -5.86 6.04 -20.17
CA SER A 95 -5.62 4.64 -19.78
C SER A 95 -6.41 4.25 -18.55
N LYS A 96 -6.49 5.15 -17.56
CA LYS A 96 -7.28 4.93 -16.34
C LYS A 96 -8.77 4.83 -16.65
N ALA A 97 -9.31 5.69 -17.50
CA ALA A 97 -10.72 5.63 -17.93
C ALA A 97 -11.04 4.32 -18.65
N LYS A 98 -10.17 3.89 -19.58
CA LYS A 98 -10.29 2.59 -20.25
C LYS A 98 -10.29 1.43 -19.23
N ASN A 99 -9.35 1.43 -18.30
CA ASN A 99 -9.25 0.39 -17.26
C ASN A 99 -10.50 0.37 -16.35
N ILE A 100 -10.95 1.53 -15.88
CA ILE A 100 -12.12 1.64 -14.99
C ILE A 100 -13.40 1.20 -15.71
N LYS A 101 -13.57 1.57 -16.99
CA LYS A 101 -14.70 1.08 -17.79
C LYS A 101 -14.64 -0.43 -17.95
N GLY A 102 -13.52 -1.00 -18.39
CA GLY A 102 -13.35 -2.43 -18.57
C GLY A 102 -13.47 -3.22 -17.26
N LEU A 103 -13.01 -2.66 -16.15
CA LEU A 103 -13.21 -3.19 -14.80
C LEU A 103 -14.71 -3.24 -14.46
N GLY A 104 -15.46 -2.17 -14.76
CA GLY A 104 -16.92 -2.15 -14.58
C GLY A 104 -17.63 -3.20 -15.40
N GLU A 105 -17.24 -3.37 -16.68
CA GLU A 105 -17.77 -4.38 -17.59
C GLU A 105 -17.54 -5.80 -17.04
N ARG A 106 -16.30 -6.14 -16.68
CA ARG A 106 -15.97 -7.47 -16.13
C ARG A 106 -16.67 -7.77 -14.82
N ILE A 107 -16.68 -6.82 -13.88
CA ILE A 107 -17.37 -7.00 -12.60
C ILE A 107 -18.87 -7.22 -12.82
N THR A 108 -19.47 -6.51 -13.77
CA THR A 108 -20.91 -6.66 -14.07
C THR A 108 -21.22 -8.02 -14.68
N VAL A 109 -20.43 -8.48 -15.65
CA VAL A 109 -20.69 -9.71 -16.41
C VAL A 109 -20.25 -10.96 -15.65
N GLU A 110 -19.02 -10.94 -15.09
CA GLU A 110 -18.41 -12.15 -14.53
C GLU A 110 -18.73 -12.33 -13.04
N TYR A 111 -18.98 -11.23 -12.30
CA TYR A 111 -19.14 -11.24 -10.84
C TYR A 111 -20.49 -10.68 -10.36
N GLY A 112 -21.49 -10.56 -11.25
CA GLY A 112 -22.83 -10.11 -10.87
C GLY A 112 -22.87 -8.70 -10.25
N GLY A 113 -21.94 -7.84 -10.63
CA GLY A 113 -21.83 -6.46 -10.13
C GLY A 113 -21.09 -6.30 -8.79
N LYS A 114 -20.60 -7.39 -8.19
CA LYS A 114 -19.86 -7.39 -6.92
C LYS A 114 -18.36 -7.52 -7.18
N VAL A 115 -17.54 -6.72 -6.48
CA VAL A 115 -16.08 -6.87 -6.54
C VAL A 115 -15.69 -8.23 -5.98
N PRO A 116 -14.88 -9.03 -6.70
CA PRO A 116 -14.40 -10.31 -6.19
C PRO A 116 -13.46 -10.10 -4.98
N ASN A 117 -13.39 -11.10 -4.10
CA ASN A 117 -12.64 -11.04 -2.85
C ASN A 117 -11.49 -12.05 -2.76
N SER A 118 -10.98 -12.51 -3.90
CA SER A 118 -9.74 -13.29 -3.99
C SER A 118 -8.67 -12.57 -4.79
N LEU A 119 -7.40 -12.86 -4.49
CA LEU A 119 -6.27 -12.26 -5.18
C LEU A 119 -6.27 -12.65 -6.66
N GLU A 120 -6.53 -13.93 -6.92
CA GLU A 120 -6.53 -14.56 -8.24
C GLU A 120 -7.55 -13.89 -9.17
N GLU A 121 -8.73 -13.60 -8.66
CA GLU A 121 -9.80 -12.95 -9.44
C GLU A 121 -9.52 -11.45 -9.63
N LEU A 122 -9.10 -10.76 -8.57
CA LEU A 122 -8.81 -9.32 -8.64
C LEU A 122 -7.74 -8.97 -9.65
N ILE A 123 -6.66 -9.76 -9.75
CA ILE A 123 -5.56 -9.48 -10.70
C ILE A 123 -5.95 -9.71 -12.16
N THR A 124 -7.09 -10.36 -12.44
CA THR A 124 -7.61 -10.49 -13.80
C THR A 124 -8.28 -9.22 -14.29
N LEU A 125 -8.69 -8.33 -13.38
CA LEU A 125 -9.41 -7.11 -13.73
C LEU A 125 -8.50 -6.08 -14.40
N PRO A 126 -8.99 -5.32 -15.41
CA PRO A 126 -8.20 -4.31 -16.08
C PRO A 126 -7.64 -3.25 -15.13
N GLY A 127 -6.33 -3.02 -15.21
CA GLY A 127 -5.63 -2.03 -14.38
C GLY A 127 -5.40 -2.47 -12.91
N VAL A 128 -5.69 -3.71 -12.55
CA VAL A 128 -5.52 -4.26 -11.22
C VAL A 128 -4.31 -5.18 -11.19
N GLY A 129 -3.22 -4.72 -10.59
CA GLY A 129 -2.07 -5.55 -10.29
C GLY A 129 -2.12 -6.08 -8.84
N ARG A 130 -1.18 -6.97 -8.50
CA ARG A 130 -1.07 -7.59 -7.16
C ARG A 130 -1.11 -6.58 -6.01
N LYS A 131 -0.39 -5.44 -6.15
CA LYS A 131 -0.41 -4.36 -5.17
C LYS A 131 -1.83 -3.81 -4.94
N THR A 132 -2.54 -3.50 -6.03
CA THR A 132 -3.92 -2.99 -5.97
C THR A 132 -4.87 -4.01 -5.33
N ALA A 133 -4.74 -5.27 -5.71
CA ALA A 133 -5.54 -6.36 -5.14
C ALA A 133 -5.31 -6.49 -3.63
N ASN A 134 -4.07 -6.50 -3.15
CA ASN A 134 -3.75 -6.56 -1.71
C ASN A 134 -4.30 -5.35 -0.92
N VAL A 135 -4.30 -4.14 -1.50
CA VAL A 135 -4.94 -2.97 -0.88
C VAL A 135 -6.44 -3.20 -0.71
N VAL A 136 -7.12 -3.65 -1.77
CA VAL A 136 -8.58 -3.88 -1.74
C VAL A 136 -8.94 -5.01 -0.78
N LEU A 137 -8.23 -6.14 -0.83
CA LEU A 137 -8.44 -7.28 0.07
C LEU A 137 -8.30 -6.85 1.53
N GLY A 138 -7.19 -6.16 1.85
CA GLY A 138 -6.90 -5.77 3.22
C GLY A 138 -7.86 -4.74 3.80
N HIS A 139 -8.21 -3.72 3.02
CA HIS A 139 -8.97 -2.58 3.54
C HIS A 139 -10.48 -2.66 3.32
N ALA A 140 -10.95 -3.38 2.30
CA ALA A 140 -12.37 -3.50 2.02
C ALA A 140 -12.97 -4.83 2.45
N PHE A 141 -12.18 -5.89 2.51
CA PHE A 141 -12.65 -7.23 2.86
C PHE A 141 -12.07 -7.77 4.17
N GLY A 142 -11.06 -7.10 4.75
CA GLY A 142 -10.38 -7.60 5.96
C GLY A 142 -9.52 -8.85 5.73
N ILE A 143 -9.24 -9.18 4.47
CA ILE A 143 -8.40 -10.32 4.08
C ILE A 143 -6.94 -9.85 4.08
N PRO A 144 -6.09 -10.38 4.96
CA PRO A 144 -4.72 -9.90 5.10
C PRO A 144 -3.90 -10.02 3.81
N GLY A 145 -3.20 -8.95 3.46
CA GLY A 145 -2.28 -8.93 2.32
C GLY A 145 -1.14 -7.94 2.54
N ILE A 146 0.05 -8.29 2.08
CA ILE A 146 1.21 -7.39 2.11
C ILE A 146 1.23 -6.54 0.84
N THR A 147 1.11 -5.23 1.02
CA THR A 147 1.23 -4.27 -0.08
C THR A 147 2.67 -3.79 -0.19
N VAL A 148 3.41 -4.30 -1.19
CA VAL A 148 4.79 -3.89 -1.43
C VAL A 148 4.81 -2.74 -2.44
N ASP A 149 4.95 -1.52 -1.91
CA ASP A 149 5.24 -0.33 -2.71
C ASP A 149 6.73 0.04 -2.64
N THR A 150 7.11 1.17 -3.23
CA THR A 150 8.49 1.66 -3.21
C THR A 150 9.00 1.95 -1.81
N HIS A 151 8.15 2.41 -0.88
CA HIS A 151 8.50 2.63 0.52
C HIS A 151 8.71 1.31 1.24
N PHE A 152 7.76 0.40 1.13
CA PHE A 152 7.82 -0.91 1.76
C PHE A 152 9.06 -1.70 1.30
N GLY A 153 9.29 -1.82 0.00
CA GLY A 153 10.45 -2.53 -0.54
C GLY A 153 11.79 -1.92 -0.10
N ARG A 154 11.88 -0.58 -0.07
CA ARG A 154 13.06 0.12 0.45
C ARG A 154 13.31 -0.19 1.92
N LEU A 155 12.29 -0.11 2.75
CA LEU A 155 12.41 -0.37 4.17
C LEU A 155 12.71 -1.85 4.45
N SER A 156 12.11 -2.78 3.73
CA SER A 156 12.40 -4.21 3.87
C SER A 156 13.89 -4.50 3.65
N ARG A 157 14.50 -3.86 2.66
CA ARG A 157 15.94 -3.98 2.43
C ARG A 157 16.76 -3.32 3.54
N ARG A 158 16.39 -2.11 3.98
CA ARG A 158 17.10 -1.39 5.07
C ARG A 158 17.01 -2.11 6.41
N PHE A 159 15.92 -2.79 6.69
CA PHE A 159 15.75 -3.60 7.90
C PHE A 159 16.37 -5.00 7.80
N GLY A 160 16.95 -5.33 6.63
CA GLY A 160 17.51 -6.66 6.40
C GLY A 160 16.46 -7.77 6.29
N TRP A 161 15.20 -7.42 6.05
CA TRP A 161 14.10 -8.38 5.92
C TRP A 161 14.11 -9.07 4.56
N SER A 162 14.54 -8.35 3.53
CA SER A 162 14.72 -8.87 2.18
C SER A 162 15.94 -8.23 1.52
N LYS A 163 16.52 -8.90 0.52
CA LYS A 163 17.50 -8.34 -0.40
C LYS A 163 16.92 -8.15 -1.81
N GLU A 164 15.71 -8.65 -2.03
CA GLU A 164 15.06 -8.68 -3.31
C GLU A 164 14.61 -7.29 -3.78
N MET A 165 14.62 -7.10 -5.09
CA MET A 165 14.05 -5.92 -5.75
C MET A 165 12.64 -6.20 -6.27
N ASP A 166 12.36 -7.46 -6.60
CA ASP A 166 11.05 -7.91 -7.05
C ASP A 166 10.01 -7.82 -5.91
N PRO A 167 8.91 -7.07 -6.08
CA PRO A 167 7.92 -6.88 -5.03
C PRO A 167 7.28 -8.18 -4.55
N VAL A 168 7.08 -9.16 -5.43
CA VAL A 168 6.45 -10.44 -5.09
C VAL A 168 7.38 -11.26 -4.19
N LYS A 169 8.66 -11.30 -4.52
CA LYS A 169 9.65 -11.98 -3.67
C LYS A 169 9.79 -11.31 -2.30
N VAL A 170 9.78 -9.96 -2.25
CA VAL A 170 9.77 -9.20 -0.99
C VAL A 170 8.54 -9.54 -0.16
N GLU A 171 7.37 -9.63 -0.77
CA GLU A 171 6.11 -10.00 -0.12
C GLU A 171 6.24 -11.36 0.58
N PHE A 172 6.68 -12.40 -0.14
CA PHE A 172 6.83 -13.74 0.42
C PHE A 172 7.90 -13.81 1.54
N GLU A 173 9.07 -13.17 1.36
CA GLU A 173 10.10 -13.17 2.39
C GLU A 173 9.64 -12.46 3.68
N VAL A 174 8.89 -11.36 3.56
CA VAL A 174 8.37 -10.63 4.73
C VAL A 174 7.19 -11.37 5.38
N ALA A 175 6.37 -12.06 4.60
CA ALA A 175 5.27 -12.89 5.11
C ALA A 175 5.76 -13.96 6.10
N GLU A 176 6.97 -14.50 5.90
CA GLU A 176 7.55 -15.46 6.84
C GLU A 176 7.96 -14.85 8.20
N LEU A 177 8.12 -13.53 8.29
CA LEU A 177 8.64 -12.84 9.47
C LEU A 177 7.53 -12.36 10.41
N ILE A 178 6.40 -11.94 9.86
CA ILE A 178 5.31 -11.27 10.56
C ILE A 178 4.03 -12.12 10.46
N PRO A 179 3.24 -12.25 11.55
CA PRO A 179 1.97 -12.98 11.52
C PRO A 179 1.00 -12.42 10.48
N GLU A 180 0.29 -13.31 9.79
CA GLU A 180 -0.61 -12.98 8.68
C GLU A 180 -1.62 -11.87 9.03
N LYS A 181 -2.27 -11.97 10.17
CA LYS A 181 -3.26 -10.99 10.66
C LYS A 181 -2.74 -9.55 10.73
N GLU A 182 -1.42 -9.36 10.72
CA GLU A 182 -0.78 -8.05 10.81
C GLU A 182 -0.37 -7.47 9.44
N TRP A 183 -0.46 -8.22 8.35
CA TRP A 183 0.12 -7.85 7.05
C TRP A 183 -0.40 -6.53 6.48
N THR A 184 -1.71 -6.31 6.53
CA THR A 184 -2.31 -5.06 6.04
C THR A 184 -1.82 -3.85 6.85
N ASN A 185 -1.84 -3.96 8.19
CA ASN A 185 -1.37 -2.89 9.07
C ASN A 185 0.14 -2.69 9.00
N LEU A 186 0.92 -3.77 8.84
CA LEU A 186 2.36 -3.70 8.59
C LEU A 186 2.63 -2.86 7.34
N SER A 187 1.92 -3.14 6.25
CA SER A 187 2.09 -2.42 4.98
C SER A 187 1.87 -0.91 5.16
N GLN A 188 0.80 -0.52 5.82
CA GLN A 188 0.52 0.89 6.09
C GLN A 188 1.56 1.55 7.00
N ARG A 189 1.99 0.88 8.08
CA ARG A 189 3.03 1.39 8.99
C ARG A 189 4.35 1.58 8.28
N MET A 190 4.75 0.63 7.44
CA MET A 190 5.96 0.72 6.64
C MET A 190 5.92 1.89 5.64
N ILE A 191 4.78 2.07 4.96
CA ILE A 191 4.56 3.19 4.03
C ILE A 191 4.65 4.51 4.79
N TRP A 192 3.94 4.63 5.91
CA TRP A 192 3.95 5.84 6.73
C TRP A 192 5.35 6.15 7.26
N HIS A 193 6.07 5.17 7.77
CA HIS A 193 7.44 5.35 8.24
C HIS A 193 8.38 5.77 7.10
N GLY A 194 8.21 5.19 5.93
CA GLY A 194 8.98 5.53 4.73
C GLY A 194 8.71 6.93 4.20
N ARG A 195 7.48 7.42 4.34
CA ARG A 195 7.09 8.78 3.97
C ARG A 195 7.57 9.82 4.99
N ARG A 196 7.49 9.53 6.29
CA ARG A 196 7.71 10.50 7.38
C ARG A 196 9.14 10.57 7.89
N ILE A 197 9.83 9.45 7.98
CA ILE A 197 11.15 9.35 8.66
C ILE A 197 12.20 8.74 7.76
N CYS A 198 11.94 7.55 7.21
CA CYS A 198 12.92 6.77 6.46
C CYS A 198 12.87 7.11 4.96
N HIS A 199 13.15 8.38 4.61
CA HIS A 199 13.14 8.87 3.23
C HIS A 199 14.12 8.11 2.32
N SER A 200 13.93 8.17 0.99
CA SER A 200 14.84 7.56 0.01
C SER A 200 16.24 8.17 0.11
N GLN A 201 16.31 9.48 0.15
CA GLN A 201 17.55 10.25 0.32
C GLN A 201 17.61 10.87 1.73
N ARG A 202 18.77 10.75 2.38
CA ARG A 202 19.05 11.32 3.71
C ARG A 202 17.91 11.09 4.72
N PRO A 203 17.59 9.83 5.08
CA PRO A 203 16.58 9.53 6.10
C PRO A 203 16.93 10.19 7.44
N ALA A 204 15.91 10.46 8.26
CA ALA A 204 16.06 11.09 9.56
C ALA A 204 16.51 10.08 10.63
N CYS A 205 17.72 9.49 10.49
CA CYS A 205 18.17 8.39 11.34
C CYS A 205 18.25 8.78 12.82
N GLY A 206 18.74 9.98 13.15
CA GLY A 206 18.86 10.49 14.52
C GLY A 206 17.53 10.74 15.24
N ALA A 207 16.40 10.78 14.49
CA ALA A 207 15.05 10.90 15.02
C ALA A 207 14.22 9.62 14.84
N CYS A 208 14.82 8.53 14.35
CA CYS A 208 14.12 7.31 14.03
C CYS A 208 13.86 6.45 15.28
N PRO A 209 12.60 6.09 15.58
CA PRO A 209 12.29 5.30 16.79
C PRO A 209 12.82 3.86 16.76
N ILE A 210 13.23 3.38 15.58
CA ILE A 210 13.80 2.02 15.41
C ILE A 210 15.32 2.04 15.20
N SER A 211 15.99 3.14 15.51
CA SER A 211 17.45 3.33 15.33
C SER A 211 18.29 2.19 15.90
N GLU A 212 17.99 1.73 17.10
CA GLU A 212 18.75 0.68 17.81
C GLU A 212 18.63 -0.72 17.17
N LEU A 213 17.53 -0.97 16.45
CA LEU A 213 17.27 -2.26 15.80
C LEU A 213 17.54 -2.24 14.28
N CYS A 214 17.86 -1.06 13.72
CA CYS A 214 17.99 -0.91 12.28
C CYS A 214 19.40 -1.23 11.79
N PRO A 215 19.59 -2.28 10.96
CA PRO A 215 20.92 -2.63 10.43
C PRO A 215 21.50 -1.53 9.51
N SER A 216 20.65 -0.66 8.98
CA SER A 216 21.04 0.47 8.12
C SER A 216 21.12 1.80 8.87
N TYR A 217 21.16 1.78 10.21
CA TYR A 217 21.34 3.02 10.97
C TYR A 217 22.63 3.72 10.54
N GLY A 218 22.57 5.04 10.36
CA GLY A 218 23.74 5.83 9.94
C GLY A 218 23.78 6.20 8.45
N ILE A 219 22.87 5.68 7.61
CA ILE A 219 22.85 6.05 6.17
C ILE A 219 22.29 7.47 5.91
N GLY A 220 21.77 8.14 6.91
CA GLY A 220 21.13 9.45 6.80
C GLY A 220 21.61 10.47 7.81
N GLU A 221 20.74 11.42 8.15
CA GLU A 221 21.03 12.46 9.15
C GLU A 221 21.04 11.84 10.55
N MET A 222 22.17 11.97 11.25
CA MET A 222 22.42 11.37 12.56
C MET A 222 22.25 12.39 13.70
N ASP A 223 22.52 13.67 13.44
CA ASP A 223 22.29 14.72 14.42
C ASP A 223 20.80 14.79 14.76
N LYS A 224 20.45 14.64 16.02
CA LYS A 224 19.05 14.53 16.46
C LYS A 224 18.24 15.79 16.13
N VAL A 225 18.81 16.96 16.27
CA VAL A 225 18.12 18.23 16.01
C VAL A 225 17.87 18.42 14.51
N LYS A 226 18.89 18.13 13.69
CA LYS A 226 18.75 18.17 12.22
C LYS A 226 17.81 17.08 11.70
N ALA A 227 17.86 15.89 12.27
CA ALA A 227 16.99 14.79 11.90
C ALA A 227 15.52 15.11 12.21
N LEU A 228 15.21 15.72 13.37
CA LEU A 228 13.85 16.13 13.72
C LEU A 228 13.26 17.11 12.69
N LYS A 229 14.06 18.03 12.15
CA LYS A 229 13.61 18.96 11.09
C LYS A 229 13.29 18.25 9.76
N ARG A 230 13.69 17.01 9.59
CA ARG A 230 13.43 16.20 8.40
C ARG A 230 12.22 15.27 8.55
N VAL A 231 11.72 15.09 9.78
CA VAL A 231 10.51 14.32 10.03
C VAL A 231 9.31 15.06 9.46
N LYS A 232 8.54 14.37 8.62
CA LYS A 232 7.31 14.91 8.03
C LYS A 232 6.09 14.57 8.89
N SER A 233 5.21 15.54 9.04
CA SER A 233 3.92 15.39 9.72
C SER A 233 2.83 14.84 8.80
N ASP A 234 1.65 14.60 9.35
CA ASP A 234 0.47 14.21 8.57
C ASP A 234 0.00 15.34 7.63
N GLU A 235 0.25 16.59 8.00
CA GLU A 235 -0.11 17.77 7.19
C GLU A 235 0.66 17.84 5.87
N ASP A 236 1.89 17.32 5.83
CA ASP A 236 2.70 17.25 4.61
C ASP A 236 2.09 16.34 3.53
N PHE A 237 1.11 15.49 3.90
CA PHE A 237 0.48 14.52 2.99
C PHE A 237 -1.02 14.74 2.78
N ARG A 238 -1.63 15.70 3.53
CA ARG A 238 -3.05 16.09 3.41
C ARG A 238 -3.31 17.14 2.33
#